data_440b810e2341fce50eaaf97aa3f36349
#
_entry.id   440b810e2341fce50eaaf97aa3f36349
#
_cell.length_a   1.000
_cell.length_b   1.000
_cell.length_c   1.000
_cell.angle_alpha   90.00
_cell.angle_beta   90.00
_cell.angle_gamma   90.00
#
_symmetry.space_group_name_H-M   'P 1'
#
loop_
_entity.id
_entity.type
_entity.pdbx_description
1 polymer ?
#
loop_
_entity_poly.entity_id
_entity_poly.type
_entity_poly.pdbx_seq_one_letter_code
_entity_poly.pdbx_strand_id
1 'polypeptide(L)'
;ILNFISWSNEVEDMHFLVQKEVAEKINGSLGTKNWGKLSIKLSAFFHTQILFDVPPESFDIKPKVDSSFIRLIPKTDVVDSSTKDKFFKIIDMSFASRRKNIKNNLKKANLNWSELGIDQNLRPEEVSLENYLKIAKHYRE
;
A
#
# COMPACT_ATOMS: atom_id res chain seq x y z
N ILE A 1 4.32 10.14 4.10
CA ILE A 1 3.77 10.05 2.73
C ILE A 1 2.27 9.77 2.75
N LEU A 2 1.79 8.84 3.58
CA LEU A 2 0.36 8.53 3.65
C LEU A 2 -0.51 9.77 3.95
N ASN A 3 0.02 10.75 4.66
CA ASN A 3 -0.69 12.00 4.96
C ASN A 3 -1.01 12.84 3.71
N PHE A 4 -0.30 12.60 2.60
CA PHE A 4 -0.52 13.34 1.35
C PHE A 4 -1.65 12.75 0.50
N ILE A 5 -2.26 11.65 0.92
CA ILE A 5 -3.39 11.05 0.19
C ILE A 5 -4.54 12.05 0.06
N SER A 6 -4.78 12.87 1.10
CA SER A 6 -5.83 13.90 1.07
C SER A 6 -5.63 14.95 -0.02
N TRP A 7 -4.40 15.10 -0.52
CA TRP A 7 -4.06 16.07 -1.57
C TRP A 7 -4.10 15.48 -2.98
N SER A 8 -4.45 14.19 -3.10
CA SER A 8 -4.41 13.49 -4.40
C SER A 8 -5.28 14.14 -5.48
N ASN A 9 -6.35 14.84 -5.10
CA ASN A 9 -7.21 15.54 -6.04
C ASN A 9 -6.75 16.95 -6.39
N GLU A 10 -5.73 17.47 -5.69
CA GLU A 10 -5.32 18.87 -5.79
C GLU A 10 -3.96 19.04 -6.51
N VAL A 11 -3.26 17.95 -6.78
CA VAL A 11 -1.93 17.97 -7.38
C VAL A 11 -1.87 17.06 -8.60
N GLU A 12 -1.03 17.43 -9.57
CA GLU A 12 -0.79 16.58 -10.75
C GLU A 12 0.13 15.41 -10.41
N ASP A 13 1.15 15.67 -9.63
CA ASP A 13 2.08 14.65 -9.15
C ASP A 13 2.85 15.17 -7.92
N MET A 14 3.55 14.26 -7.26
CA MET A 14 4.40 14.56 -6.13
C MET A 14 5.73 13.84 -6.28
N HIS A 15 6.80 14.49 -5.84
CA HIS A 15 8.14 13.93 -5.87
C HIS A 15 8.75 13.94 -4.46
N PHE A 16 9.43 12.86 -4.12
CA PHE A 16 10.08 12.72 -2.82
C PHE A 16 11.46 12.09 -2.98
N LEU A 17 12.38 12.55 -2.15
CA LEU A 17 13.67 11.89 -1.96
C LEU A 17 13.57 11.07 -0.66
N VAL A 18 13.69 9.76 -0.75
CA VAL A 18 13.56 8.84 0.38
C VAL A 18 14.71 7.83 0.37
N GLN A 19 14.92 7.15 1.48
CA GLN A 19 15.88 6.03 1.50
C GLN A 19 15.46 4.97 0.47
N LYS A 20 16.44 4.36 -0.17
CA LYS A 20 16.20 3.35 -1.23
C LYS A 20 15.28 2.23 -0.77
N GLU A 21 15.49 1.71 0.43
CA GLU A 21 14.65 0.65 0.99
C GLU A 21 13.19 1.09 1.12
N VAL A 22 12.96 2.35 1.53
CA VAL A 22 11.60 2.92 1.64
C VAL A 22 10.98 3.07 0.26
N ALA A 23 11.73 3.52 -0.73
CA ALA A 23 11.27 3.63 -2.12
C ALA A 23 10.83 2.27 -2.66
N GLU A 24 11.60 1.22 -2.41
CA GLU A 24 11.27 -0.14 -2.83
C GLU A 24 9.98 -0.64 -2.16
N LYS A 25 9.78 -0.32 -0.88
CA LYS A 25 8.55 -0.66 -0.17
C LYS A 25 7.34 0.10 -0.71
N ILE A 26 7.51 1.37 -1.05
CA ILE A 26 6.43 2.18 -1.66
C ILE A 26 6.04 1.60 -3.02
N ASN A 27 7.02 1.19 -3.82
CA ASN A 27 6.83 0.71 -5.19
C ASN A 27 6.57 -0.81 -5.25
N GLY A 28 6.30 -1.46 -4.14
CA GLY A 28 6.04 -2.90 -4.09
C GLY A 28 4.85 -3.28 -4.97
N SER A 29 4.92 -4.45 -5.57
CA SER A 29 3.85 -5.01 -6.40
C SER A 29 3.50 -6.42 -5.96
N LEU A 30 2.30 -6.87 -6.33
CA LEU A 30 1.80 -8.20 -5.99
C LEU A 30 2.81 -9.28 -6.41
N GLY A 31 3.07 -10.21 -5.51
CA GLY A 31 4.01 -11.30 -5.72
C GLY A 31 5.45 -10.96 -5.35
N THR A 32 5.73 -9.75 -4.88
CA THR A 32 7.06 -9.37 -4.40
C THR A 32 7.06 -9.25 -2.87
N LYS A 33 8.25 -9.34 -2.28
CA LYS A 33 8.43 -9.18 -0.82
C LYS A 33 8.01 -7.81 -0.30
N ASN A 34 7.97 -6.80 -1.18
CA ASN A 34 7.63 -5.43 -0.83
C ASN A 34 6.13 -5.12 -0.94
N TRP A 35 5.33 -6.09 -1.38
CA TRP A 35 3.88 -5.96 -1.35
C TRP A 35 3.40 -6.04 0.10
N GLY A 36 3.11 -4.90 0.71
CA GLY A 36 2.79 -4.79 2.13
C GLY A 36 1.93 -3.57 2.42
N LYS A 37 1.81 -3.24 3.71
CA LYS A 37 0.92 -2.15 4.15
C LYS A 37 1.12 -0.86 3.36
N LEU A 38 2.37 -0.42 3.21
CA LEU A 38 2.66 0.87 2.59
C LEU A 38 2.36 0.86 1.09
N SER A 39 2.86 -0.14 0.36
CA SER A 39 2.63 -0.22 -1.09
C SER A 39 1.15 -0.40 -1.43
N ILE A 40 0.45 -1.23 -0.67
CA ILE A 40 -0.97 -1.49 -0.91
C ILE A 40 -1.81 -0.23 -0.64
N LYS A 41 -1.58 0.44 0.49
CA LYS A 41 -2.30 1.67 0.83
C LYS A 41 -2.07 2.77 -0.21
N LEU A 42 -0.83 2.97 -0.62
CA LEU A 42 -0.50 3.98 -1.62
C LEU A 42 -1.01 3.61 -3.02
N SER A 43 -0.97 2.33 -3.38
CA SER A 43 -1.39 1.88 -4.72
C SER A 43 -2.88 2.13 -4.99
N ALA A 44 -3.70 2.25 -3.94
CA ALA A 44 -5.12 2.59 -4.11
C ALA A 44 -5.34 4.03 -4.59
N PHE A 45 -4.36 4.92 -4.35
CA PHE A 45 -4.48 6.36 -4.62
C PHE A 45 -3.49 6.87 -5.64
N PHE A 46 -2.35 6.20 -5.82
CA PHE A 46 -1.26 6.67 -6.67
C PHE A 46 -0.68 5.56 -7.53
N HIS A 47 -0.22 5.96 -8.71
CA HIS A 47 0.79 5.21 -9.45
C HIS A 47 2.15 5.67 -8.90
N THR A 48 3.01 4.74 -8.54
CA THR A 48 4.34 5.04 -8.00
C THR A 48 5.41 4.69 -9.02
N GLN A 49 6.49 5.48 -9.03
CA GLN A 49 7.60 5.29 -9.95
C GLN A 49 8.90 5.69 -9.27
N ILE A 50 9.89 4.80 -9.30
CA ILE A 50 11.26 5.13 -8.90
C ILE A 50 11.95 5.72 -10.12
N LEU A 51 12.37 6.99 -10.03
CA LEU A 51 12.97 7.69 -11.16
C LEU A 51 14.47 7.41 -11.26
N PHE A 52 15.20 7.55 -10.15
CA PHE A 52 16.64 7.27 -10.09
C PHE A 52 17.10 7.17 -8.64
N ASP A 53 18.27 6.55 -8.46
CA ASP A 53 18.93 6.45 -7.16
C ASP A 53 19.93 7.59 -7.01
N VAL A 54 20.12 8.06 -5.77
CA VAL A 54 21.07 9.09 -5.41
C VAL A 54 22.03 8.50 -4.38
N PRO A 55 23.33 8.36 -4.71
CA PRO A 55 24.31 7.79 -3.79
C PRO A 55 24.62 8.74 -2.62
N PRO A 56 25.11 8.21 -1.49
CA PRO A 56 25.44 9.02 -0.31
C PRO A 56 26.40 10.17 -0.60
N GLU A 57 27.32 9.98 -1.55
CA GLU A 57 28.36 10.95 -1.93
C GLU A 57 27.79 12.23 -2.53
N SER A 58 26.54 12.22 -2.98
CA SER A 58 25.88 13.39 -3.56
C SER A 58 25.40 14.40 -2.51
N PHE A 59 25.48 14.06 -1.22
CA PHE A 59 25.04 14.93 -0.14
C PHE A 59 26.22 15.49 0.65
N ASP A 60 26.10 16.75 1.09
CA ASP A 60 27.11 17.39 1.95
C ASP A 60 27.25 16.64 3.28
N ILE A 61 26.11 16.29 3.89
CA ILE A 61 26.06 15.40 5.04
C ILE A 61 25.63 14.04 4.51
N LYS A 62 26.59 13.11 4.40
CA LYS A 62 26.35 11.81 3.78
C LYS A 62 25.40 10.95 4.60
N PRO A 63 24.25 10.49 4.03
CA PRO A 63 23.46 9.44 4.65
C PRO A 63 24.22 8.11 4.63
N LYS A 64 23.80 7.17 5.45
CA LYS A 64 24.44 5.84 5.54
C LYS A 64 24.07 4.91 4.39
N VAL A 65 23.02 5.21 3.66
CA VAL A 65 22.45 4.37 2.61
C VAL A 65 22.11 5.20 1.38
N ASP A 66 21.94 4.54 0.25
CA ASP A 66 21.46 5.18 -0.97
C ASP A 66 20.06 5.76 -0.77
N SER A 67 19.78 6.84 -1.46
CA SER A 67 18.44 7.43 -1.55
C SER A 67 17.86 7.18 -2.94
N SER A 68 16.56 7.29 -3.07
CA SER A 68 15.87 7.19 -4.35
C SER A 68 14.93 8.37 -4.50
N PHE A 69 14.88 8.92 -5.71
CA PHE A 69 13.92 9.95 -6.08
C PHE A 69 12.71 9.29 -6.69
N ILE A 70 11.54 9.48 -6.07
CA ILE A 70 10.31 8.82 -6.47
C ILE A 70 9.26 9.83 -6.90
N ARG A 71 8.36 9.38 -7.77
CA ARG A 71 7.21 10.13 -8.25
C ARG A 71 5.93 9.40 -7.91
N LEU A 72 4.95 10.12 -7.37
CA LEU A 72 3.61 9.61 -7.11
C LEU A 72 2.63 10.39 -7.97
N ILE A 73 1.89 9.67 -8.81
CA ILE A 73 0.89 10.25 -9.71
C ILE A 73 -0.50 9.84 -9.21
N PRO A 74 -1.35 10.80 -8.83
CA PRO A 74 -2.70 10.48 -8.36
C PRO A 74 -3.50 9.68 -9.39
N LYS A 75 -4.22 8.66 -8.92
CA LYS A 75 -5.17 7.91 -9.73
C LYS A 75 -6.48 8.68 -9.86
N THR A 76 -7.14 8.54 -11.00
CA THR A 76 -8.44 9.18 -11.25
C THR A 76 -9.59 8.47 -10.55
N ASP A 77 -9.48 7.15 -10.36
CA ASP A 77 -10.49 6.33 -9.67
C ASP A 77 -10.24 6.39 -8.17
N VAL A 78 -10.61 7.47 -7.53
CA VAL A 78 -10.34 7.68 -6.12
C VAL A 78 -11.37 6.95 -5.26
N VAL A 79 -10.85 6.19 -4.29
CA VAL A 79 -11.66 5.55 -3.25
C VAL A 79 -12.23 6.65 -2.35
N ASP A 80 -13.54 6.60 -2.05
CA ASP A 80 -14.16 7.59 -1.18
C ASP A 80 -13.62 7.50 0.26
N SER A 81 -13.86 8.56 1.06
CA SER A 81 -13.32 8.68 2.41
C SER A 81 -13.77 7.56 3.34
N SER A 82 -15.03 7.13 3.23
CA SER A 82 -15.58 6.04 4.02
C SER A 82 -14.91 4.70 3.70
N THR A 83 -14.76 4.39 2.44
CA THR A 83 -14.08 3.18 1.98
C THR A 83 -12.59 3.21 2.32
N LYS A 84 -11.96 4.39 2.24
CA LYS A 84 -10.55 4.55 2.61
C LYS A 84 -10.28 4.11 4.04
N ASP A 85 -11.11 4.56 4.99
CA ASP A 85 -10.93 4.22 6.39
C ASP A 85 -11.09 2.72 6.63
N LYS A 86 -12.09 2.11 6.03
CA LYS A 86 -12.29 0.66 6.09
C LYS A 86 -11.13 -0.11 5.44
N PHE A 87 -10.67 0.37 4.28
CA PHE A 87 -9.55 -0.22 3.56
C PHE A 87 -8.27 -0.20 4.41
N PHE A 88 -7.96 0.91 5.05
CA PHE A 88 -6.79 1.02 5.91
C PHE A 88 -6.88 0.06 7.11
N LYS A 89 -8.04 -0.04 7.74
CA LYS A 89 -8.27 -0.99 8.84
C LYS A 89 -8.08 -2.44 8.38
N ILE A 90 -8.64 -2.80 7.23
CA ILE A 90 -8.50 -4.14 6.66
C ILE A 90 -7.04 -4.46 6.38
N ILE A 91 -6.28 -3.52 5.82
CA ILE A 91 -4.86 -3.72 5.55
C ILE A 91 -4.08 -3.91 6.87
N ASP A 92 -4.32 -3.08 7.86
CA ASP A 92 -3.63 -3.20 9.16
C ASP A 92 -3.93 -4.53 9.84
N MET A 93 -5.18 -4.98 9.81
CA MET A 93 -5.59 -6.28 10.37
C MET A 93 -4.96 -7.43 9.57
N SER A 94 -4.95 -7.33 8.25
CA SER A 94 -4.44 -8.38 7.36
C SER A 94 -2.96 -8.66 7.59
N PHE A 95 -2.19 -7.64 7.92
CA PHE A 95 -0.75 -7.75 8.16
C PHE A 95 -0.37 -7.89 9.63
N ALA A 96 -1.33 -8.16 10.51
CA ALA A 96 -1.05 -8.39 11.94
C ALA A 96 -0.12 -9.59 12.14
N SER A 97 -0.26 -10.63 11.32
CA SER A 97 0.66 -11.77 11.32
C SER A 97 0.88 -12.26 9.88
N ARG A 98 2.08 -12.03 9.34
CA ARG A 98 2.44 -12.44 7.98
C ARG A 98 2.44 -13.96 7.79
N ARG A 99 2.63 -14.71 8.86
CA ARG A 99 2.67 -16.18 8.80
C ARG A 99 1.29 -16.82 8.77
N LYS A 100 0.24 -16.06 9.08
CA LYS A 100 -1.14 -16.53 9.05
C LYS A 100 -1.78 -16.15 7.70
N ASN A 101 -2.78 -16.96 7.30
CA ASN A 101 -3.57 -16.64 6.11
C ASN A 101 -4.52 -15.47 6.38
N ILE A 102 -5.11 -14.95 5.32
CA ILE A 102 -5.96 -13.76 5.41
C ILE A 102 -7.24 -14.02 6.21
N LYS A 103 -7.80 -15.22 6.13
CA LYS A 103 -8.97 -15.59 6.93
C LYS A 103 -8.69 -15.46 8.42
N ASN A 104 -7.55 -15.97 8.88
CA ASN A 104 -7.19 -15.91 10.29
C ASN A 104 -6.89 -14.49 10.75
N ASN A 105 -6.20 -13.70 9.93
CA ASN A 105 -5.91 -12.31 10.25
C ASN A 105 -7.19 -11.46 10.31
N LEU A 106 -8.18 -11.75 9.46
CA LEU A 106 -9.44 -11.00 9.37
C LEU A 106 -10.59 -11.67 10.11
N LYS A 107 -10.31 -12.58 11.03
CA LYS A 107 -11.35 -13.32 11.76
C LYS A 107 -12.36 -12.41 12.45
N LYS A 108 -11.91 -11.29 13.00
CA LYS A 108 -12.77 -10.33 13.71
C LYS A 108 -13.67 -9.52 12.76
N ALA A 109 -13.38 -9.50 11.49
CA ALA A 109 -14.15 -8.74 10.50
C ALA A 109 -15.45 -9.43 10.08
N ASN A 110 -15.66 -10.69 10.44
CA ASN A 110 -16.87 -11.47 10.14
C ASN A 110 -17.26 -11.44 8.66
N LEU A 111 -16.29 -11.72 7.79
CA LEU A 111 -16.47 -11.67 6.35
C LEU A 111 -17.08 -12.97 5.82
N ASN A 112 -17.94 -12.85 4.82
CA ASN A 112 -18.45 -14.01 4.07
C ASN A 112 -17.52 -14.25 2.87
N TRP A 113 -16.56 -15.15 3.04
CA TRP A 113 -15.56 -15.44 2.02
C TRP A 113 -16.14 -16.03 0.74
N SER A 114 -17.25 -16.78 0.86
CA SER A 114 -17.93 -17.34 -0.32
C SER A 114 -18.50 -16.25 -1.21
N GLU A 115 -19.11 -15.22 -0.62
CA GLU A 115 -19.64 -14.07 -1.37
C GLU A 115 -18.52 -13.24 -2.00
N LEU A 116 -17.39 -13.11 -1.29
CA LEU A 116 -16.27 -12.35 -1.80
C LEU A 116 -15.59 -13.01 -3.01
N GLY A 117 -15.67 -14.34 -3.09
CA GLY A 117 -14.99 -15.07 -4.15
C GLY A 117 -13.46 -14.96 -4.09
N ILE A 118 -12.92 -14.76 -2.90
CA ILE A 118 -11.48 -14.62 -2.64
C ILE A 118 -10.99 -15.85 -1.90
N ASP A 119 -9.83 -16.37 -2.29
CA ASP A 119 -9.20 -17.49 -1.60
C ASP A 119 -8.78 -17.07 -0.19
N GLN A 120 -9.51 -17.59 0.79
CA GLN A 120 -9.30 -17.27 2.21
C GLN A 120 -7.98 -17.83 2.77
N ASN A 121 -7.33 -18.74 2.06
CA ASN A 121 -6.10 -19.38 2.49
C ASN A 121 -4.84 -18.61 2.04
N LEU A 122 -5.01 -17.57 1.24
CA LEU A 122 -3.90 -16.70 0.84
C LEU A 122 -3.30 -15.99 2.04
N ARG A 123 -2.00 -15.75 1.99
CA ARG A 123 -1.33 -14.87 2.93
C ARG A 123 -1.53 -13.41 2.52
N PRO A 124 -1.36 -12.45 3.45
CA PRO A 124 -1.59 -11.04 3.13
C PRO A 124 -0.85 -10.52 1.91
N GLU A 125 0.40 -10.94 1.71
CA GLU A 125 1.23 -10.52 0.58
C GLU A 125 0.82 -11.14 -0.76
N GLU A 126 -0.10 -12.10 -0.75
CA GLU A 126 -0.60 -12.75 -1.95
C GLU A 126 -1.94 -12.19 -2.42
N VAL A 127 -2.53 -11.27 -1.67
CA VAL A 127 -3.84 -10.68 -1.98
C VAL A 127 -3.67 -9.40 -2.79
N SER A 128 -4.39 -9.30 -3.92
CA SER A 128 -4.31 -8.15 -4.81
C SER A 128 -4.97 -6.90 -4.21
N LEU A 129 -4.61 -5.73 -4.76
CA LEU A 129 -5.26 -4.46 -4.41
C LEU A 129 -6.78 -4.53 -4.62
N GLU A 130 -7.21 -5.08 -5.77
CA GLU A 130 -8.63 -5.22 -6.10
C GLU A 130 -9.37 -6.03 -5.04
N ASN A 131 -8.77 -7.12 -4.59
CA ASN A 131 -9.37 -7.98 -3.57
C ASN A 131 -9.41 -7.30 -2.20
N TYR A 132 -8.37 -6.54 -1.84
CA TYR A 132 -8.41 -5.75 -0.61
C TYR A 132 -9.50 -4.69 -0.63
N LEU A 133 -9.68 -4.00 -1.74
CA LEU A 133 -10.76 -3.00 -1.89
C LEU A 133 -12.14 -3.67 -1.82
N LYS A 134 -12.28 -4.85 -2.40
CA LYS A 134 -13.51 -5.63 -2.33
C LYS A 134 -13.84 -6.04 -0.90
N ILE A 135 -12.85 -6.50 -0.16
CA ILE A 135 -13.00 -6.84 1.27
C ILE A 135 -13.43 -5.60 2.05
N ALA A 136 -12.80 -4.46 1.81
CA ALA A 136 -13.11 -3.21 2.50
C ALA A 136 -14.56 -2.78 2.27
N LYS A 137 -15.07 -2.92 1.06
CA LYS A 137 -16.45 -2.56 0.72
C LYS A 137 -17.46 -3.47 1.42
N HIS A 138 -17.12 -4.71 1.69
CA HIS A 138 -17.99 -5.66 2.39
C HIS A 138 -17.81 -5.65 3.91
N TYR A 139 -16.81 -4.96 4.41
CA TYR A 139 -16.54 -4.86 5.84
C TYR A 139 -17.61 -4.02 6.53
N ARG A 140 -18.22 -4.59 7.58
CA ARG A 140 -19.17 -3.89 8.47
C ARG A 140 -18.52 -3.77 9.84
N GLU A 141 -18.34 -2.55 10.28
CA GLU A 141 -17.81 -2.26 11.62
C GLU A 141 -18.85 -2.55 12.72
#